data_09cdcb65f073bc59f246dc8ca9a51fbe
#
_entry.id   09cdcb65f073bc59f246dc8ca9a51fbe
#
_cell.length_a   1.000
_cell.length_b   1.000
_cell.length_c   1.000
_cell.angle_alpha   90.00
_cell.angle_beta   90.00
_cell.angle_gamma   90.00
#
_symmetry.space_group_name_H-M   'P 1'
#
loop_
_entity.id
_entity.type
_entity.pdbx_description
1 polymer ?
#
loop_
_entity_poly.entity_id
_entity_poly.type
_entity_poly.pdbx_seq_one_letter_code
_entity_poly.pdbx_strand_id
1 'polypeptide(L)'
;MQGPLANIALLQEKVRTKRISSYDRTGGNKDKITIAPGETAELAAIQGAGIIKHIWMTLSTKDRFIRRNAIIRMYWDGEDKPSVESPLGDFFGQGWGEEYNFQSLPLAAAPAQGRALNSYFPMPFGHGAKITIENDSEHELSSLYYYIDYEAHDSMPDHMGRFHAWWNREVTEVHPEEGETEWDVIAPQGMNVSDKHNYLFADIEGKGHFVGINYYVDSPGPMWYGEGDDMWLIDGEDWPGSLHGTGTEDFFNSSWCPNELYLHPYFGYARIPDKLGWMGRTHCYRFFLEDPIHFDKSLRASIEHGHNNNLALDISTVSYWYQAEPHKPFPAIPPKERRANMPEINVQDVHRWRHEWRLAMGGAKNLWGNERKPKQE
;
A
#
# COMPACT_ATOMS: atom_id res chain seq x y z
N MET A 1 12.59 -26.85 8.07
CA MET A 1 12.01 -26.18 6.89
C MET A 1 10.66 -25.62 7.29
N GLN A 2 10.54 -24.30 7.27
CA GLN A 2 9.25 -23.63 7.54
C GLN A 2 8.84 -22.94 6.25
N GLY A 3 8.11 -23.59 5.41
CA GLY A 3 7.57 -23.02 4.19
C GLY A 3 6.06 -23.23 4.12
N PRO A 4 5.34 -22.59 3.18
CA PRO A 4 3.89 -22.70 3.07
C PRO A 4 3.37 -24.15 3.00
N LEU A 5 4.18 -25.08 2.53
CA LEU A 5 3.84 -26.50 2.39
C LEU A 5 4.33 -27.37 3.56
N ALA A 6 5.12 -26.84 4.50
CA ALA A 6 5.77 -27.63 5.54
C ALA A 6 4.79 -28.46 6.39
N ASN A 7 3.60 -27.91 6.66
CA ASN A 7 2.61 -28.51 7.52
C ASN A 7 1.35 -28.98 6.79
N ILE A 8 1.32 -28.97 5.46
CA ILE A 8 0.10 -29.25 4.70
C ILE A 8 -0.42 -30.68 4.89
N ALA A 9 0.48 -31.61 5.18
CA ALA A 9 0.15 -33.03 5.42
C ALA A 9 -0.23 -33.34 6.88
N LEU A 10 -0.09 -32.38 7.80
CA LEU A 10 -0.45 -32.58 9.21
C LEU A 10 -1.96 -32.51 9.39
N LEU A 11 -2.54 -33.58 9.92
CA LEU A 11 -3.95 -33.62 10.26
C LEU A 11 -4.21 -32.74 11.48
N GLN A 12 -5.07 -31.73 11.31
CA GLN A 12 -5.45 -30.83 12.39
C GLN A 12 -6.65 -31.39 13.14
N GLU A 13 -6.56 -31.48 14.47
CA GLU A 13 -7.68 -31.85 15.33
C GLU A 13 -8.49 -30.61 15.71
N LYS A 14 -9.83 -30.76 15.83
CA LYS A 14 -10.74 -29.70 16.28
C LYS A 14 -10.77 -28.43 15.42
N VAL A 15 -10.31 -28.53 14.17
CA VAL A 15 -10.38 -27.46 13.18
C VAL A 15 -11.50 -27.76 12.19
N ARG A 16 -12.31 -26.75 11.87
CA ARG A 16 -13.39 -26.87 10.89
C ARG A 16 -13.28 -25.78 9.86
N THR A 17 -13.09 -26.15 8.60
CA THR A 17 -13.14 -25.21 7.48
C THR A 17 -14.56 -24.73 7.27
N LYS A 18 -14.72 -23.41 7.14
CA LYS A 18 -15.98 -22.73 6.85
C LYS A 18 -15.77 -21.68 5.74
N ARG A 19 -16.88 -21.32 5.11
CA ARG A 19 -16.91 -20.28 4.09
C ARG A 19 -18.09 -19.35 4.32
N ILE A 20 -17.85 -18.04 4.20
CA ILE A 20 -18.86 -17.01 3.96
C ILE A 20 -18.69 -16.55 2.53
N SER A 21 -19.78 -16.45 1.78
CA SER A 21 -19.72 -16.03 0.37
C SER A 21 -21.03 -15.36 -0.06
N SER A 22 -20.99 -14.76 -1.23
CA SER A 22 -22.14 -14.10 -1.85
C SER A 22 -23.14 -15.04 -2.53
N TYR A 23 -23.09 -16.34 -2.26
CA TYR A 23 -23.95 -17.32 -2.92
C TYR A 23 -25.44 -17.09 -2.67
N ASP A 24 -26.27 -17.45 -3.64
CA ASP A 24 -27.73 -17.33 -3.54
C ASP A 24 -28.28 -18.33 -2.51
N ARG A 25 -28.77 -17.79 -1.38
CA ARG A 25 -29.31 -18.58 -0.27
C ARG A 25 -30.59 -19.36 -0.65
N THR A 26 -31.24 -18.99 -1.75
CA THR A 26 -32.42 -19.70 -2.25
C THR A 26 -32.08 -20.95 -3.08
N GLY A 27 -30.80 -21.17 -3.39
CA GLY A 27 -30.34 -22.23 -4.32
C GLY A 27 -30.47 -21.83 -5.79
N GLY A 28 -30.76 -20.56 -6.08
CA GLY A 28 -30.74 -19.99 -7.42
C GLY A 28 -29.33 -19.66 -7.86
N ASN A 29 -29.18 -18.68 -8.79
CA ASN A 29 -27.90 -18.29 -9.36
C ASN A 29 -27.65 -16.78 -9.22
N LYS A 30 -28.31 -16.09 -8.29
CA LYS A 30 -28.05 -14.67 -7.97
C LYS A 30 -26.94 -14.58 -6.93
N ASP A 31 -25.75 -15.01 -7.28
CA ASP A 31 -24.59 -15.20 -6.39
C ASP A 31 -23.81 -13.91 -6.11
N LYS A 32 -24.43 -12.75 -6.23
CA LYS A 32 -23.80 -11.45 -6.02
C LYS A 32 -24.53 -10.61 -5.00
N ILE A 33 -23.80 -9.67 -4.40
CA ILE A 33 -24.39 -8.54 -3.70
C ILE A 33 -24.21 -7.26 -4.52
N THR A 34 -25.05 -6.29 -4.24
CA THR A 34 -25.01 -4.94 -4.80
C THR A 34 -24.85 -3.96 -3.64
N ILE A 35 -24.00 -2.95 -3.81
CA ILE A 35 -23.76 -1.92 -2.78
C ILE A 35 -24.05 -0.56 -3.39
N ALA A 36 -25.05 0.15 -2.87
CA ALA A 36 -25.42 1.48 -3.33
C ALA A 36 -24.34 2.54 -3.02
N PRO A 37 -24.32 3.68 -3.72
CA PRO A 37 -23.46 4.81 -3.36
C PRO A 37 -23.61 5.21 -1.89
N GLY A 38 -22.50 5.36 -1.16
CA GLY A 38 -22.46 5.71 0.26
C GLY A 38 -22.89 4.59 1.22
N GLU A 39 -23.21 3.40 0.72
CA GLU A 39 -23.57 2.25 1.55
C GLU A 39 -22.34 1.48 2.01
N THR A 40 -22.39 0.95 3.25
CA THR A 40 -21.44 -0.01 3.77
C THR A 40 -22.11 -1.37 3.91
N ALA A 41 -21.61 -2.37 3.18
CA ALA A 41 -22.08 -3.75 3.25
C ALA A 41 -21.20 -4.57 4.21
N GLU A 42 -21.81 -5.32 5.11
CA GLU A 42 -21.14 -6.33 5.91
C GLU A 42 -21.02 -7.63 5.10
N LEU A 43 -19.77 -8.01 4.79
CA LEU A 43 -19.49 -9.25 4.05
C LEU A 43 -19.41 -10.46 4.97
N ALA A 44 -18.91 -10.27 6.19
CA ALA A 44 -18.77 -11.31 7.18
C ALA A 44 -18.92 -10.76 8.60
N ALA A 45 -19.65 -11.52 9.44
CA ALA A 45 -19.70 -11.40 10.88
C ALA A 45 -19.51 -12.81 11.48
N ILE A 46 -18.27 -13.11 11.90
CA ILE A 46 -17.88 -14.40 12.42
C ILE A 46 -17.87 -14.34 13.96
N GLN A 47 -18.41 -15.34 14.61
CA GLN A 47 -18.39 -15.49 16.06
C GLN A 47 -17.47 -16.65 16.47
N GLY A 48 -16.79 -16.51 17.61
CA GLY A 48 -15.84 -17.48 18.14
C GLY A 48 -14.43 -17.30 17.59
N ALA A 49 -13.53 -18.21 17.94
CA ALA A 49 -12.13 -18.17 17.53
C ALA A 49 -11.92 -18.76 16.13
N GLY A 50 -10.97 -18.20 15.39
CA GLY A 50 -10.66 -18.72 14.05
C GLY A 50 -9.51 -18.00 13.38
N ILE A 51 -9.23 -18.44 12.15
CA ILE A 51 -8.22 -17.83 11.26
C ILE A 51 -8.82 -17.73 9.87
N ILE A 52 -8.96 -16.52 9.32
CA ILE A 52 -9.26 -16.37 7.89
C ILE A 52 -8.00 -16.79 7.13
N LYS A 53 -8.18 -17.69 6.18
CA LYS A 53 -7.07 -18.28 5.39
C LYS A 53 -7.02 -17.77 3.97
N HIS A 54 -8.16 -17.36 3.44
CA HIS A 54 -8.26 -16.89 2.07
C HIS A 54 -9.44 -15.94 1.91
N ILE A 55 -9.21 -14.85 1.20
CA ILE A 55 -10.24 -13.95 0.71
C ILE A 55 -10.10 -13.86 -0.81
N TRP A 56 -11.20 -14.13 -1.52
CA TRP A 56 -11.30 -13.90 -2.95
C TRP A 56 -12.45 -12.95 -3.25
N MET A 57 -12.23 -12.01 -4.18
CA MET A 57 -13.25 -11.05 -4.62
C MET A 57 -13.14 -10.76 -6.11
N THR A 58 -14.28 -10.49 -6.73
CA THR A 58 -14.36 -9.84 -8.04
C THR A 58 -15.57 -8.92 -8.08
N LEU A 59 -15.47 -7.84 -8.84
CA LEU A 59 -16.47 -6.77 -8.81
C LEU A 59 -16.74 -6.17 -10.19
N SER A 60 -17.94 -5.56 -10.35
CA SER A 60 -18.35 -4.84 -11.54
C SER A 60 -19.14 -3.58 -11.17
N THR A 61 -18.81 -2.48 -11.83
CA THR A 61 -19.45 -1.17 -11.66
C THR A 61 -19.22 -0.31 -12.89
N LYS A 62 -19.89 0.83 -12.98
CA LYS A 62 -19.60 1.88 -13.98
C LYS A 62 -18.48 2.83 -13.55
N ASP A 63 -18.13 2.84 -12.28
CA ASP A 63 -17.02 3.64 -11.76
C ASP A 63 -15.68 2.97 -12.09
N ARG A 64 -14.92 3.58 -12.99
CA ARG A 64 -13.57 3.12 -13.33
C ARG A 64 -12.55 3.22 -12.19
N PHE A 65 -12.86 4.01 -11.15
CA PHE A 65 -11.98 4.20 -9.97
C PHE A 65 -12.49 3.46 -8.74
N ILE A 66 -13.41 2.53 -8.89
CA ILE A 66 -14.02 1.80 -7.77
C ILE A 66 -12.97 1.15 -6.85
N ARG A 67 -11.84 0.71 -7.40
CA ARG A 67 -10.76 0.10 -6.61
C ARG A 67 -10.12 1.07 -5.61
N ARG A 68 -10.23 2.38 -5.84
CA ARG A 68 -9.80 3.43 -4.92
C ARG A 68 -10.98 4.02 -4.14
N ASN A 69 -12.20 3.94 -4.67
CA ASN A 69 -13.42 4.47 -4.05
C ASN A 69 -14.13 3.45 -3.14
N ALA A 70 -13.94 2.14 -3.35
CA ALA A 70 -14.38 1.14 -2.38
C ALA A 70 -13.35 1.00 -1.27
N ILE A 71 -13.81 1.01 -0.01
CA ILE A 71 -12.97 0.90 1.19
C ILE A 71 -13.24 -0.43 1.88
N ILE A 72 -12.20 -1.25 2.03
CA ILE A 72 -12.26 -2.46 2.85
C ILE A 72 -11.87 -2.15 4.29
N ARG A 73 -12.68 -2.64 5.24
CA ARG A 73 -12.34 -2.60 6.66
C ARG A 73 -12.52 -3.97 7.30
N MET A 74 -11.60 -4.31 8.20
CA MET A 74 -11.68 -5.53 8.99
C MET A 74 -11.49 -5.19 10.47
N TYR A 75 -12.24 -5.90 11.32
CA TYR A 75 -12.27 -5.68 12.76
C TYR A 75 -12.14 -7.02 13.45
N TRP A 76 -11.30 -7.09 14.48
CA TRP A 76 -11.08 -8.29 15.26
C TRP A 76 -11.63 -8.16 16.67
N ASP A 77 -12.15 -9.26 17.20
CA ASP A 77 -12.47 -9.45 18.62
C ASP A 77 -13.42 -8.42 19.24
N GLY A 78 -14.25 -7.78 18.41
CA GLY A 78 -15.25 -6.80 18.86
C GLY A 78 -14.71 -5.37 19.00
N GLU A 79 -13.56 -5.07 18.46
CA GLU A 79 -13.03 -3.70 18.45
C GLU A 79 -13.89 -2.74 17.59
N ASP A 80 -14.03 -1.50 18.07
CA ASP A 80 -14.81 -0.46 17.39
C ASP A 80 -14.03 0.19 16.24
N LYS A 81 -12.69 0.17 16.31
CA LYS A 81 -11.80 0.72 15.27
C LYS A 81 -11.31 -0.40 14.35
N PRO A 82 -11.18 -0.12 13.04
CA PRO A 82 -10.69 -1.14 12.12
C PRO A 82 -9.20 -1.39 12.32
N SER A 83 -8.81 -2.66 12.33
CA SER A 83 -7.42 -3.11 12.25
C SER A 83 -6.91 -3.16 10.80
N VAL A 84 -7.81 -3.17 9.82
CA VAL A 84 -7.52 -3.01 8.41
C VAL A 84 -8.40 -1.91 7.86
N GLU A 85 -7.77 -0.89 7.24
CA GLU A 85 -8.48 0.17 6.52
C GLU A 85 -7.69 0.59 5.28
N SER A 86 -8.25 0.35 4.10
CA SER A 86 -7.58 0.63 2.83
C SER A 86 -8.58 0.76 1.68
N PRO A 87 -8.27 1.55 0.64
CA PRO A 87 -8.90 1.34 -0.66
C PRO A 87 -8.74 -0.10 -1.12
N LEU A 88 -9.80 -0.64 -1.70
CA LEU A 88 -9.89 -2.07 -2.03
C LEU A 88 -8.76 -2.52 -2.98
N GLY A 89 -8.50 -1.75 -4.04
CA GLY A 89 -7.45 -2.10 -5.00
C GLY A 89 -6.06 -2.08 -4.37
N ASP A 90 -5.77 -1.01 -3.62
CA ASP A 90 -4.47 -0.83 -2.97
C ASP A 90 -4.16 -1.96 -1.99
N PHE A 91 -5.18 -2.43 -1.23
CA PHE A 91 -5.02 -3.58 -0.32
C PHE A 91 -4.58 -4.85 -1.08
N PHE A 92 -5.09 -5.08 -2.28
CA PHE A 92 -4.78 -6.26 -3.08
C PHE A 92 -3.62 -6.07 -4.08
N GLY A 93 -2.88 -4.98 -4.00
CA GLY A 93 -1.72 -4.73 -4.86
C GLY A 93 -2.05 -4.02 -6.17
N GLN A 94 -3.13 -3.23 -6.21
CA GLN A 94 -3.53 -2.44 -7.38
C GLN A 94 -3.71 -0.96 -7.00
N GLY A 95 -2.66 -0.16 -7.18
CA GLY A 95 -2.67 1.27 -6.86
C GLY A 95 -3.49 2.12 -7.85
N TRP A 96 -3.72 3.37 -7.49
CA TRP A 96 -4.34 4.44 -8.29
C TRP A 96 -5.77 4.15 -8.77
N GLY A 97 -6.42 3.09 -8.30
CA GLY A 97 -7.71 2.62 -8.82
C GLY A 97 -7.61 1.88 -10.15
N GLU A 98 -6.43 1.53 -10.60
CA GLU A 98 -6.17 0.82 -11.86
C GLU A 98 -6.30 -0.69 -11.71
N GLU A 99 -6.57 -1.36 -12.86
CA GLU A 99 -6.56 -2.80 -12.98
C GLU A 99 -5.28 -3.25 -13.71
N TYR A 100 -4.47 -4.06 -13.06
CA TYR A 100 -3.31 -4.72 -13.67
C TYR A 100 -2.99 -6.02 -12.92
N ASN A 101 -2.27 -6.93 -13.57
CA ASN A 101 -1.87 -8.19 -12.95
C ASN A 101 -0.81 -7.95 -11.87
N PHE A 102 -1.04 -8.53 -10.70
CA PHE A 102 -0.13 -8.54 -9.57
C PHE A 102 -0.05 -9.95 -8.99
N GLN A 103 1.13 -10.40 -8.63
CA GLN A 103 1.37 -11.71 -8.02
C GLN A 103 2.48 -11.61 -6.97
N SER A 104 2.19 -12.11 -5.79
CA SER A 104 3.13 -12.34 -4.71
C SER A 104 2.69 -13.58 -3.93
N LEU A 105 3.43 -13.95 -2.88
CA LEU A 105 2.99 -15.07 -2.05
C LEU A 105 1.69 -14.76 -1.27
N PRO A 106 1.56 -13.60 -0.55
CA PRO A 106 0.36 -13.35 0.24
C PRO A 106 -0.79 -12.73 -0.55
N LEU A 107 -0.55 -12.08 -1.68
CA LEU A 107 -1.55 -11.33 -2.43
C LEU A 107 -1.45 -11.59 -3.93
N ALA A 108 -2.59 -11.65 -4.59
CA ALA A 108 -2.64 -11.69 -6.04
C ALA A 108 -3.86 -10.95 -6.59
N ALA A 109 -3.66 -10.23 -7.71
CA ALA A 109 -4.70 -9.68 -8.53
C ALA A 109 -4.49 -10.22 -9.96
N ALA A 110 -5.20 -11.29 -10.31
CA ALA A 110 -5.04 -12.05 -11.57
C ALA A 110 -6.21 -13.05 -11.75
N PRO A 111 -6.53 -13.49 -12.97
CA PRO A 111 -6.10 -13.04 -14.29
C PRO A 111 -6.92 -11.85 -14.82
N ALA A 112 -6.95 -11.70 -16.15
CA ALA A 112 -7.78 -10.71 -16.85
C ALA A 112 -7.53 -9.27 -16.35
N GLN A 113 -6.28 -8.86 -16.36
CA GLN A 113 -5.84 -7.55 -15.91
C GLN A 113 -6.10 -7.30 -14.41
N GLY A 114 -5.99 -8.36 -13.60
CA GLY A 114 -6.13 -8.24 -12.15
C GLY A 114 -7.56 -8.13 -11.63
N ARG A 115 -8.56 -8.65 -12.36
CA ARG A 115 -9.96 -8.56 -11.93
C ARG A 115 -10.31 -9.44 -10.75
N ALA A 116 -9.61 -10.55 -10.54
CA ALA A 116 -9.77 -11.40 -9.38
C ALA A 116 -8.75 -11.01 -8.30
N LEU A 117 -9.24 -10.61 -7.14
CA LEU A 117 -8.46 -10.16 -5.99
C LEU A 117 -8.35 -11.30 -4.98
N ASN A 118 -7.14 -11.63 -4.55
CA ASN A 118 -6.88 -12.73 -3.63
C ASN A 118 -5.96 -12.28 -2.49
N SER A 119 -6.27 -12.71 -1.26
CA SER A 119 -5.39 -12.58 -0.10
C SER A 119 -5.26 -13.93 0.59
N TYR A 120 -4.04 -14.35 0.85
CA TYR A 120 -3.67 -15.53 1.61
C TYR A 120 -3.00 -15.18 2.95
N PHE A 121 -3.01 -13.91 3.36
CA PHE A 121 -2.60 -13.55 4.72
C PHE A 121 -3.47 -14.30 5.73
N PRO A 122 -2.88 -15.07 6.66
CA PRO A 122 -3.63 -15.65 7.77
C PRO A 122 -4.08 -14.53 8.71
N MET A 123 -5.38 -14.47 9.03
CA MET A 123 -5.94 -13.40 9.87
C MET A 123 -6.58 -14.04 11.12
N PRO A 124 -5.83 -14.22 12.22
CA PRO A 124 -6.32 -14.82 13.45
C PRO A 124 -7.25 -13.88 14.22
N PHE A 125 -8.27 -14.45 14.88
CA PHE A 125 -9.17 -13.76 15.81
C PHE A 125 -9.59 -14.70 16.95
N GLY A 126 -9.73 -14.17 18.17
CA GLY A 126 -10.02 -14.94 19.39
C GLY A 126 -11.50 -15.03 19.72
N HIS A 127 -12.28 -14.01 19.37
CA HIS A 127 -13.70 -13.90 19.72
C HIS A 127 -14.60 -13.63 18.53
N GLY A 128 -14.09 -13.05 17.49
CA GLY A 128 -14.85 -12.77 16.27
C GLY A 128 -14.11 -11.94 15.24
N ALA A 129 -14.66 -11.92 14.03
CA ALA A 129 -14.17 -11.12 12.93
C ALA A 129 -15.33 -10.47 12.17
N LYS A 130 -15.17 -9.20 11.80
CA LYS A 130 -16.10 -8.47 10.92
C LYS A 130 -15.35 -7.90 9.73
N ILE A 131 -15.90 -8.09 8.52
CA ILE A 131 -15.37 -7.53 7.28
C ILE A 131 -16.47 -6.74 6.60
N THR A 132 -16.14 -5.51 6.19
CA THR A 132 -17.05 -4.61 5.49
C THR A 132 -16.43 -4.03 4.23
N ILE A 133 -17.28 -3.68 3.26
CA ILE A 133 -16.93 -2.84 2.10
C ILE A 133 -17.86 -1.63 2.10
N GLU A 134 -17.27 -0.45 2.13
CA GLU A 134 -17.98 0.81 1.87
C GLU A 134 -17.83 1.19 0.39
N ASN A 135 -18.93 1.57 -0.24
CA ASN A 135 -18.94 2.14 -1.59
C ASN A 135 -18.99 3.66 -1.51
N ASP A 136 -17.84 4.33 -1.48
CA ASP A 136 -17.72 5.80 -1.47
C ASP A 136 -17.72 6.39 -2.89
N SER A 137 -18.27 5.67 -3.88
CA SER A 137 -18.43 6.09 -5.26
C SER A 137 -19.79 6.75 -5.48
N GLU A 138 -19.92 7.54 -6.54
CA GLU A 138 -21.20 8.04 -7.05
C GLU A 138 -22.00 6.96 -7.81
N HIS A 139 -21.40 5.82 -8.08
CA HIS A 139 -21.99 4.73 -8.84
C HIS A 139 -22.23 3.51 -7.97
N GLU A 140 -23.29 2.80 -8.26
CA GLU A 140 -23.56 1.51 -7.64
C GLU A 140 -22.41 0.51 -7.96
N LEU A 141 -21.92 -0.19 -6.96
CA LEU A 141 -21.16 -1.41 -7.14
C LEU A 141 -22.17 -2.51 -7.44
N SER A 142 -22.45 -2.71 -8.74
CA SER A 142 -23.57 -3.50 -9.24
C SER A 142 -23.41 -5.00 -9.06
N SER A 143 -22.17 -5.45 -8.87
CA SER A 143 -21.86 -6.85 -8.56
C SER A 143 -20.60 -6.95 -7.73
N LEU A 144 -20.71 -7.59 -6.58
CA LEU A 144 -19.58 -8.07 -5.80
C LEU A 144 -19.78 -9.56 -5.53
N TYR A 145 -18.87 -10.38 -6.04
CA TYR A 145 -18.77 -11.80 -5.72
C TYR A 145 -17.59 -11.98 -4.78
N TYR A 146 -17.75 -12.77 -3.72
CA TYR A 146 -16.68 -12.99 -2.77
C TYR A 146 -16.74 -14.35 -2.08
N TYR A 147 -15.56 -14.82 -1.65
CA TYR A 147 -15.37 -15.92 -0.71
C TYR A 147 -14.48 -15.42 0.44
N ILE A 148 -14.84 -15.80 1.67
CA ILE A 148 -14.04 -15.64 2.86
C ILE A 148 -13.97 -17.04 3.49
N ASP A 149 -12.82 -17.68 3.28
CA ASP A 149 -12.55 -19.03 3.78
C ASP A 149 -11.78 -18.93 5.10
N TYR A 150 -12.29 -19.60 6.12
CA TYR A 150 -11.69 -19.57 7.43
C TYR A 150 -11.71 -20.93 8.13
N GLU A 151 -10.78 -21.10 9.05
CA GLU A 151 -10.74 -22.19 10.01
C GLU A 151 -11.39 -21.73 11.31
N ALA A 152 -12.40 -22.44 11.78
CA ALA A 152 -12.96 -22.25 13.11
C ALA A 152 -12.22 -23.15 14.09
N HIS A 153 -11.80 -22.57 15.22
CA HIS A 153 -11.06 -23.20 16.31
C HIS A 153 -11.85 -23.12 17.62
N ASP A 154 -11.55 -24.00 18.59
CA ASP A 154 -12.15 -23.93 19.92
C ASP A 154 -11.65 -22.69 20.70
N SER A 155 -10.40 -22.30 20.49
CA SER A 155 -9.76 -21.11 21.06
C SER A 155 -8.58 -20.67 20.20
N MET A 156 -8.12 -19.44 20.40
CA MET A 156 -6.90 -18.90 19.78
C MET A 156 -5.83 -18.69 20.86
N PRO A 157 -4.57 -19.10 20.63
CA PRO A 157 -3.49 -18.81 21.57
C PRO A 157 -3.29 -17.31 21.79
N ASP A 158 -3.00 -16.89 23.04
CA ASP A 158 -2.85 -15.47 23.41
C ASP A 158 -1.69 -14.76 22.67
N HIS A 159 -0.70 -15.54 22.23
CA HIS A 159 0.45 -15.00 21.49
C HIS A 159 0.22 -14.82 19.97
N MET A 160 -0.98 -15.14 19.49
CA MET A 160 -1.32 -14.92 18.08
C MET A 160 -1.64 -13.44 17.82
N GLY A 161 -0.81 -12.77 17.03
CA GLY A 161 -1.04 -11.41 16.60
C GLY A 161 -2.28 -11.27 15.71
N ARG A 162 -2.94 -10.12 15.78
CA ARG A 162 -4.02 -9.74 14.85
C ARG A 162 -3.43 -9.09 13.62
N PHE A 163 -4.01 -9.37 12.46
CA PHE A 163 -3.57 -8.82 11.19
C PHE A 163 -4.01 -7.38 11.04
N HIS A 164 -3.11 -6.52 10.61
CA HIS A 164 -3.34 -5.10 10.38
C HIS A 164 -2.93 -4.72 8.98
N ALA A 165 -3.63 -3.72 8.40
CA ALA A 165 -3.21 -3.07 7.18
C ALA A 165 -3.65 -1.61 7.20
N TRP A 166 -2.70 -0.72 6.91
CA TRP A 166 -2.94 0.73 6.88
C TRP A 166 -2.51 1.31 5.54
N TRP A 167 -3.42 2.08 4.93
CA TRP A 167 -3.16 2.84 3.74
C TRP A 167 -2.84 4.29 4.07
N ASN A 168 -1.75 4.79 3.49
CA ASN A 168 -1.38 6.20 3.53
C ASN A 168 -1.14 6.73 2.13
N ARG A 169 -1.36 8.03 1.91
CA ARG A 169 -1.02 8.75 0.69
C ARG A 169 -0.59 10.17 1.00
N GLU A 170 0.48 10.59 0.36
CA GLU A 170 1.00 11.94 0.44
C GLU A 170 1.52 12.37 -0.94
N VAL A 171 1.24 13.61 -1.30
CA VAL A 171 1.99 14.31 -2.33
C VAL A 171 3.08 15.07 -1.61
N THR A 172 4.30 14.56 -1.68
CA THR A 172 5.42 15.09 -0.90
C THR A 172 5.84 16.46 -1.39
N GLU A 173 6.36 17.28 -0.47
CA GLU A 173 6.87 18.60 -0.78
C GLU A 173 8.40 18.57 -0.70
N VAL A 174 9.04 19.27 -1.62
CA VAL A 174 10.49 19.46 -1.58
C VAL A 174 10.88 20.31 -0.39
N HIS A 175 11.96 19.95 0.30
CA HIS A 175 12.45 20.74 1.42
C HIS A 175 12.83 22.16 0.98
N PRO A 176 12.35 23.23 1.65
CA PRO A 176 12.48 24.61 1.15
C PRO A 176 13.93 25.11 0.98
N GLU A 177 14.87 24.54 1.73
CA GLU A 177 16.27 24.98 1.72
C GLU A 177 17.09 24.39 0.57
N GLU A 178 16.62 23.34 -0.11
CA GLU A 178 17.42 22.56 -1.03
C GLU A 178 16.97 22.68 -2.47
N GLY A 179 15.71 22.95 -2.72
CA GLY A 179 15.15 23.13 -4.05
C GLY A 179 15.46 21.97 -4.99
N GLU A 180 14.45 21.38 -5.57
CA GLU A 180 14.59 20.35 -6.59
C GLU A 180 15.28 20.91 -7.83
N THR A 181 16.43 20.36 -8.23
CA THR A 181 17.02 20.58 -9.53
C THR A 181 17.17 19.27 -10.28
N GLU A 182 17.06 19.30 -11.62
CA GLU A 182 17.20 18.11 -12.46
C GLU A 182 18.53 17.37 -12.27
N TRP A 183 19.52 18.06 -11.81
CA TRP A 183 20.89 17.56 -11.68
C TRP A 183 21.20 17.04 -10.29
N ASP A 184 20.40 17.42 -9.29
CA ASP A 184 20.61 17.03 -7.90
C ASP A 184 19.95 15.69 -7.56
N VAL A 185 19.15 15.13 -8.47
CA VAL A 185 18.43 13.86 -8.26
C VAL A 185 19.38 12.68 -8.02
N ILE A 186 20.54 12.69 -8.63
CA ILE A 186 21.51 11.58 -8.56
C ILE A 186 22.72 11.94 -7.70
N ALA A 187 23.01 13.21 -7.50
CA ALA A 187 24.15 13.65 -6.71
C ALA A 187 23.74 13.81 -5.23
N PRO A 188 24.42 13.14 -4.29
CA PRO A 188 24.14 13.29 -2.87
C PRO A 188 24.41 14.73 -2.44
N GLN A 189 23.38 15.42 -2.00
CA GLN A 189 23.45 16.78 -1.47
C GLN A 189 22.72 16.87 -0.13
N GLY A 190 23.38 17.45 0.86
CA GLY A 190 22.84 17.57 2.20
C GLY A 190 22.92 16.29 3.02
N MET A 191 22.34 16.34 4.19
CA MET A 191 22.23 15.21 5.13
C MET A 191 20.84 15.19 5.73
N ASN A 192 20.18 14.05 5.66
CA ASN A 192 18.94 13.84 6.39
C ASN A 192 19.21 12.94 7.63
N VAL A 193 19.11 13.54 8.80
CA VAL A 193 19.39 12.90 10.10
C VAL A 193 18.11 12.73 10.93
N SER A 194 16.96 12.73 10.29
CA SER A 194 15.66 12.53 10.94
C SER A 194 14.62 12.05 9.94
N ASP A 195 13.53 11.47 10.43
CA ASP A 195 12.38 11.06 9.63
C ASP A 195 11.33 12.18 9.43
N LYS A 196 11.64 13.40 9.84
CA LYS A 196 10.67 14.52 9.93
C LYS A 196 10.00 14.85 8.61
N HIS A 197 10.73 14.78 7.50
CA HIS A 197 10.26 15.11 6.16
C HIS A 197 10.11 13.87 5.26
N ASN A 198 10.39 12.69 5.81
CA ASN A 198 10.23 11.44 5.08
C ASN A 198 8.76 11.10 4.88
N TYR A 199 8.47 10.38 3.82
CA TYR A 199 7.17 9.75 3.65
C TYR A 199 6.97 8.65 4.71
N LEU A 200 5.92 8.78 5.52
CA LEU A 200 5.62 7.85 6.61
C LEU A 200 4.78 6.67 6.08
N PHE A 201 5.25 5.44 6.25
CA PHE A 201 4.50 4.25 5.86
C PHE A 201 4.09 3.35 7.04
N ALA A 202 4.65 3.54 8.24
CA ALA A 202 4.17 2.88 9.46
C ALA A 202 4.38 3.76 10.69
N ASP A 203 3.37 3.83 11.57
CA ASP A 203 3.41 4.47 12.89
C ASP A 203 2.55 3.64 13.85
N ILE A 204 3.18 2.65 14.47
CA ILE A 204 2.55 1.57 15.21
C ILE A 204 2.94 1.65 16.68
N GLU A 205 1.96 1.54 17.57
CA GLU A 205 2.18 1.38 19.01
C GLU A 205 1.69 0.00 19.45
N GLY A 206 2.49 -0.70 20.23
CA GLY A 206 2.21 -2.05 20.71
C GLY A 206 3.34 -3.03 20.42
N LYS A 207 3.05 -4.32 20.57
CA LYS A 207 3.98 -5.42 20.31
C LYS A 207 3.56 -6.18 19.06
N GLY A 208 4.49 -6.36 18.13
CA GLY A 208 4.17 -7.05 16.88
C GLY A 208 5.36 -7.27 15.96
N HIS A 209 5.05 -7.48 14.69
CA HIS A 209 6.05 -7.57 13.63
C HIS A 209 5.47 -7.13 12.28
N PHE A 210 6.24 -6.34 11.55
CA PHE A 210 5.91 -5.86 10.23
C PHE A 210 6.23 -6.95 9.20
N VAL A 211 5.32 -7.15 8.23
CA VAL A 211 5.43 -8.26 7.26
C VAL A 211 5.35 -7.84 5.81
N GLY A 212 5.13 -6.56 5.50
CA GLY A 212 5.15 -6.16 4.09
C GLY A 212 4.58 -4.80 3.77
N ILE A 213 4.85 -4.39 2.56
CA ILE A 213 4.41 -3.11 2.00
C ILE A 213 4.18 -3.22 0.49
N ASN A 214 3.08 -2.65 0.04
CA ASN A 214 2.90 -2.20 -1.34
C ASN A 214 3.18 -0.71 -1.40
N TYR A 215 4.05 -0.28 -2.31
CA TYR A 215 4.49 1.09 -2.50
C TYR A 215 4.18 1.54 -3.92
N TYR A 216 3.40 2.59 -4.02
CA TYR A 216 2.92 3.15 -5.28
C TYR A 216 3.43 4.56 -5.41
N VAL A 217 4.23 4.84 -6.43
CA VAL A 217 4.77 6.16 -6.71
C VAL A 217 4.34 6.63 -8.09
N ASP A 218 3.86 7.88 -8.18
CA ASP A 218 3.63 8.58 -9.45
C ASP A 218 4.64 9.74 -9.52
N SER A 219 5.69 9.54 -10.33
CA SER A 219 6.80 10.50 -10.47
C SER A 219 6.51 11.49 -11.60
N PRO A 220 6.58 12.81 -11.33
CA PRO A 220 6.38 13.84 -12.36
C PRO A 220 7.55 13.98 -13.32
N GLY A 221 8.73 13.48 -12.97
CA GLY A 221 9.97 13.64 -13.73
C GLY A 221 10.46 12.36 -14.40
N PRO A 222 11.20 12.45 -15.50
CA PRO A 222 11.78 11.30 -16.19
C PRO A 222 13.03 10.74 -15.50
N MET A 223 13.58 11.46 -14.51
CA MET A 223 14.76 11.03 -13.77
C MET A 223 14.39 9.96 -12.76
N TRP A 224 15.37 9.19 -12.33
CA TRP A 224 15.21 8.22 -11.27
C TRP A 224 14.80 8.91 -9.96
N TYR A 225 13.80 8.39 -9.28
CA TYR A 225 13.21 8.97 -8.06
C TYR A 225 13.64 8.25 -6.77
N GLY A 226 14.30 7.12 -6.88
CA GLY A 226 14.40 6.13 -5.81
C GLY A 226 15.74 6.11 -5.09
N GLU A 227 16.40 7.27 -4.91
CA GLU A 227 17.64 7.38 -4.13
C GLU A 227 17.37 7.49 -2.60
N GLY A 228 16.10 7.50 -2.20
CA GLY A 228 15.72 7.72 -0.80
C GLY A 228 15.87 6.48 0.07
N ASP A 229 16.50 6.66 1.23
CA ASP A 229 16.73 5.62 2.23
C ASP A 229 15.48 5.31 3.04
N ASP A 230 15.25 4.04 3.36
CA ASP A 230 14.26 3.63 4.36
C ASP A 230 14.84 3.75 5.77
N MET A 231 14.05 4.29 6.71
CA MET A 231 14.41 4.50 8.11
C MET A 231 13.43 3.80 9.04
N TRP A 232 13.96 3.01 9.98
CA TRP A 232 13.19 2.24 10.95
C TRP A 232 13.59 2.61 12.37
N LEU A 233 12.68 3.23 13.10
CA LEU A 233 12.87 3.57 14.52
C LEU A 233 12.02 2.62 15.36
N ILE A 234 12.69 1.60 15.92
CA ILE A 234 12.06 0.50 16.65
C ILE A 234 12.11 0.83 18.15
N ASP A 235 10.98 0.64 18.85
CA ASP A 235 10.87 0.77 20.31
C ASP A 235 11.37 2.10 20.89
N GLY A 236 11.28 3.16 20.09
CA GLY A 236 11.69 4.50 20.49
C GLY A 236 13.16 4.82 20.21
N GLU A 237 13.79 4.10 19.29
CA GLU A 237 15.13 4.46 18.80
C GLU A 237 15.14 5.85 18.17
N ASP A 238 16.26 6.54 18.34
CA ASP A 238 16.60 7.76 17.61
C ASP A 238 17.33 7.42 16.30
N TRP A 239 17.37 8.38 15.36
CA TRP A 239 18.16 8.26 14.15
C TRP A 239 19.62 7.86 14.47
N PRO A 240 20.25 6.95 13.72
CA PRO A 240 19.79 6.31 12.46
C PRO A 240 18.92 5.06 12.68
N GLY A 241 18.62 4.66 13.92
CA GLY A 241 17.98 3.40 14.22
C GLY A 241 18.91 2.20 14.06
N SER A 242 18.39 1.02 14.31
CA SER A 242 19.11 -0.25 14.09
C SER A 242 18.93 -0.81 12.68
N LEU A 243 17.94 -0.31 11.94
CA LEU A 243 17.69 -0.61 10.53
C LEU A 243 17.66 0.69 9.74
N HIS A 244 18.52 0.79 8.73
CA HIS A 244 18.61 1.94 7.85
C HIS A 244 19.02 1.49 6.45
N GLY A 245 18.33 1.96 5.43
CA GLY A 245 18.56 1.55 4.04
C GLY A 245 19.62 2.36 3.32
N THR A 246 19.69 2.16 2.02
CA THR A 246 20.68 2.76 1.11
C THR A 246 20.05 3.24 -0.20
N GLY A 247 18.74 3.15 -0.33
CA GLY A 247 17.98 3.55 -1.51
C GLY A 247 16.65 2.83 -1.61
N THR A 248 15.70 3.43 -2.29
CA THR A 248 14.36 2.86 -2.47
C THR A 248 14.41 1.53 -3.22
N GLU A 249 15.23 1.41 -4.28
CA GLU A 249 15.38 0.14 -5.00
C GLU A 249 15.99 -0.96 -4.14
N ASP A 250 16.93 -0.61 -3.26
CA ASP A 250 17.57 -1.54 -2.33
C ASP A 250 16.56 -2.01 -1.29
N PHE A 251 15.73 -1.11 -0.78
CA PHE A 251 14.62 -1.44 0.10
C PHE A 251 13.69 -2.48 -0.53
N PHE A 252 13.40 -2.38 -1.83
CA PHE A 252 12.57 -3.33 -2.56
C PHE A 252 13.35 -4.53 -3.14
N ASN A 253 14.56 -4.82 -2.61
CA ASN A 253 15.42 -5.94 -3.01
C ASN A 253 15.75 -5.94 -4.50
N SER A 254 15.85 -4.80 -5.10
CA SER A 254 16.26 -4.59 -6.48
C SER A 254 17.68 -4.05 -6.54
N SER A 255 18.13 -3.58 -7.67
CA SER A 255 19.44 -2.97 -7.83
C SER A 255 19.42 -1.95 -8.94
N TRP A 256 20.11 -0.83 -8.73
CA TRP A 256 20.25 0.21 -9.75
C TRP A 256 18.89 0.56 -10.36
N CYS A 257 18.53 1.65 -10.63
CA CYS A 257 17.29 2.20 -11.20
C CYS A 257 16.49 1.19 -12.09
N PRO A 258 15.76 0.20 -11.54
CA PRO A 258 15.12 -0.85 -12.33
C PRO A 258 13.95 -0.30 -13.15
N ASN A 259 13.79 -0.80 -14.38
CA ASN A 259 12.74 -0.38 -15.32
C ASN A 259 12.06 -1.56 -16.03
N GLU A 260 12.06 -2.73 -15.42
CA GLU A 260 11.41 -3.92 -15.96
C GLU A 260 10.39 -4.52 -14.99
N LEU A 261 9.34 -5.15 -15.51
CA LEU A 261 8.38 -5.90 -14.72
C LEU A 261 9.04 -7.15 -14.14
N TYR A 262 8.94 -7.31 -12.83
CA TYR A 262 9.47 -8.45 -12.12
C TYR A 262 8.59 -8.81 -10.94
N LEU A 263 8.12 -10.04 -10.87
CA LEU A 263 7.23 -10.54 -9.83
C LEU A 263 7.86 -11.76 -9.15
N HIS A 264 8.53 -11.53 -8.04
CA HIS A 264 8.99 -12.59 -7.13
C HIS A 264 7.93 -12.78 -6.02
N PRO A 265 7.80 -13.98 -5.40
CA PRO A 265 6.86 -14.20 -4.30
C PRO A 265 6.96 -13.18 -3.15
N TYR A 266 8.12 -12.61 -2.88
CA TYR A 266 8.38 -11.71 -1.77
C TYR A 266 8.62 -10.24 -2.16
N PHE A 267 9.03 -9.94 -3.39
CA PHE A 267 9.34 -8.57 -3.81
C PHE A 267 9.20 -8.41 -5.33
N GLY A 268 9.18 -7.18 -5.80
CA GLY A 268 9.19 -6.93 -7.23
C GLY A 268 8.61 -5.58 -7.64
N TYR A 269 8.50 -5.43 -8.96
CA TYR A 269 7.94 -4.29 -9.66
C TYR A 269 6.75 -4.77 -10.49
N ALA A 270 5.54 -4.58 -9.96
CA ALA A 270 4.31 -5.07 -10.58
C ALA A 270 3.77 -4.13 -11.66
N ARG A 271 4.19 -2.88 -11.65
CA ARG A 271 3.95 -1.88 -12.66
C ARG A 271 5.18 -0.99 -12.80
N ILE A 272 5.51 -0.66 -14.02
CA ILE A 272 6.58 0.30 -14.38
C ILE A 272 5.99 1.38 -15.28
N PRO A 273 6.61 2.56 -15.37
CA PRO A 273 6.17 3.60 -16.27
C PRO A 273 6.25 3.14 -17.73
N ASP A 274 5.27 3.53 -18.52
CA ASP A 274 5.22 3.33 -19.97
C ASP A 274 5.68 4.60 -20.75
N LYS A 275 6.31 5.53 -20.05
CA LYS A 275 6.75 6.84 -20.53
C LYS A 275 8.27 6.94 -20.53
N LEU A 276 8.76 8.16 -20.78
CA LEU A 276 10.20 8.44 -20.81
C LEU A 276 10.83 8.27 -19.41
N GLY A 277 11.82 7.42 -19.32
CA GLY A 277 12.54 7.16 -18.06
C GLY A 277 11.61 6.61 -16.99
N TRP A 278 11.63 7.21 -15.79
CA TRP A 278 10.80 6.82 -14.63
C TRP A 278 9.60 7.74 -14.41
N MET A 279 9.24 8.58 -15.39
CA MET A 279 8.06 9.43 -15.29
C MET A 279 6.79 8.59 -15.34
N GLY A 280 5.88 8.81 -14.37
CA GLY A 280 4.61 8.12 -14.24
C GLY A 280 4.61 7.09 -13.10
N ARG A 281 3.81 6.05 -13.23
CA ARG A 281 3.40 5.17 -12.12
C ARG A 281 4.26 3.93 -12.02
N THR A 282 4.84 3.72 -10.84
CA THR A 282 5.58 2.51 -10.48
C THR A 282 4.99 1.88 -9.24
N HIS A 283 4.75 0.57 -9.26
CA HIS A 283 4.35 -0.22 -8.12
C HIS A 283 5.49 -1.15 -7.72
N CYS A 284 6.10 -0.90 -6.58
CA CYS A 284 7.06 -1.77 -5.93
C CYS A 284 6.41 -2.46 -4.74
N TYR A 285 6.87 -3.66 -4.39
CA TYR A 285 6.40 -4.35 -3.20
C TYR A 285 7.48 -5.19 -2.56
N ARG A 286 7.41 -5.34 -1.23
CA ARG A 286 8.24 -6.27 -0.46
C ARG A 286 7.43 -6.87 0.68
N PHE A 287 7.51 -8.20 0.83
CA PHE A 287 6.91 -8.96 1.93
C PHE A 287 8.01 -9.63 2.74
N PHE A 288 8.12 -9.24 4.02
CA PHE A 288 9.09 -9.71 5.00
C PHE A 288 8.57 -10.99 5.68
N LEU A 289 8.36 -12.06 4.91
CA LEU A 289 7.75 -13.28 5.43
C LEU A 289 8.76 -14.21 6.09
N GLU A 290 10.01 -14.16 5.63
CA GLU A 290 11.13 -14.92 6.22
C GLU A 290 11.98 -14.04 7.15
N ASP A 291 11.88 -12.71 7.04
CA ASP A 291 12.65 -11.69 7.74
C ASP A 291 11.76 -10.60 8.39
N PRO A 292 10.68 -10.95 9.13
CA PRO A 292 9.77 -9.96 9.70
C PRO A 292 10.49 -9.02 10.66
N ILE A 293 10.07 -7.74 10.67
CA ILE A 293 10.67 -6.71 11.51
C ILE A 293 9.90 -6.64 12.83
N HIS A 294 10.51 -7.12 13.90
CA HIS A 294 9.91 -7.24 15.22
C HIS A 294 10.02 -5.95 16.04
N PHE A 295 8.99 -5.67 16.84
CA PHE A 295 8.98 -4.58 17.83
C PHE A 295 8.20 -5.00 19.09
N ASP A 296 8.61 -4.48 20.23
CA ASP A 296 7.97 -4.78 21.53
C ASP A 296 7.10 -3.63 22.05
N LYS A 297 7.31 -2.40 21.59
CA LYS A 297 6.60 -1.20 22.05
C LYS A 297 6.07 -0.33 20.93
N SER A 298 6.87 -0.14 19.88
CA SER A 298 6.50 0.73 18.77
C SER A 298 7.35 0.48 17.54
N LEU A 299 6.81 0.83 16.39
CA LEU A 299 7.52 0.87 15.12
C LEU A 299 7.15 2.13 14.38
N ARG A 300 8.14 2.96 14.07
CA ARG A 300 7.99 4.09 13.16
C ARG A 300 8.88 3.89 11.96
N ALA A 301 8.28 3.78 10.76
CA ALA A 301 9.00 3.48 9.55
C ALA A 301 8.63 4.49 8.46
N SER A 302 9.65 5.01 7.81
CA SER A 302 9.55 6.06 6.80
C SER A 302 10.55 5.84 5.68
N ILE A 303 10.38 6.54 4.57
CA ILE A 303 11.31 6.51 3.44
C ILE A 303 11.48 7.93 2.89
N GLU A 304 12.69 8.29 2.54
CA GLU A 304 12.99 9.52 1.84
C GLU A 304 12.38 9.53 0.42
N HIS A 305 12.13 10.71 -0.11
CA HIS A 305 11.65 10.90 -1.49
C HIS A 305 12.71 11.65 -2.31
N GLY A 306 13.59 10.86 -2.93
CA GLY A 306 14.87 11.28 -3.48
C GLY A 306 15.93 11.42 -2.39
N HIS A 307 17.16 11.80 -2.75
CA HIS A 307 18.16 12.11 -1.74
C HIS A 307 17.67 13.25 -0.84
N ASN A 308 17.68 13.03 0.46
CA ASN A 308 17.40 14.07 1.44
C ASN A 308 16.04 14.80 1.21
N ASN A 309 15.02 14.06 0.78
CA ASN A 309 13.67 14.58 0.53
C ASN A 309 13.60 15.71 -0.52
N ASN A 310 14.40 15.63 -1.57
CA ASN A 310 14.50 16.65 -2.59
C ASN A 310 13.56 16.47 -3.81
N LEU A 311 12.63 15.50 -3.77
CA LEU A 311 11.68 15.25 -4.84
C LEU A 311 10.23 15.40 -4.37
N ALA A 312 9.40 16.05 -5.20
CA ALA A 312 7.96 16.06 -5.04
C ALA A 312 7.36 14.86 -5.80
N LEU A 313 6.82 13.90 -5.06
CA LEU A 313 6.26 12.65 -5.56
C LEU A 313 4.84 12.44 -5.02
N ASP A 314 3.97 11.81 -5.80
CA ASP A 314 2.70 11.29 -5.29
C ASP A 314 2.91 9.84 -4.85
N ILE A 315 3.02 9.63 -3.54
CA ILE A 315 3.29 8.32 -2.95
C ILE A 315 2.06 7.82 -2.21
N SER A 316 1.71 6.55 -2.41
CA SER A 316 0.77 5.85 -1.53
C SER A 316 1.29 4.46 -1.19
N THR A 317 0.92 3.97 0.00
CA THR A 317 1.35 2.66 0.49
C THR A 317 0.21 1.92 1.17
N VAL A 318 0.31 0.60 1.18
CA VAL A 318 -0.38 -0.25 2.16
C VAL A 318 0.68 -1.03 2.90
N SER A 319 0.77 -0.80 4.20
CA SER A 319 1.65 -1.53 5.10
C SER A 319 0.89 -2.63 5.81
N TYR A 320 1.53 -3.79 5.99
CA TYR A 320 0.94 -4.98 6.58
C TYR A 320 1.77 -5.45 7.77
N TRP A 321 1.09 -5.77 8.89
CA TRP A 321 1.76 -6.27 10.09
C TRP A 321 0.83 -7.12 10.96
N TYR A 322 1.40 -7.76 11.95
CA TYR A 322 0.67 -8.44 13.03
C TYR A 322 1.05 -7.82 14.36
N GLN A 323 0.07 -7.56 15.21
CA GLN A 323 0.33 -7.11 16.58
C GLN A 323 -0.69 -7.63 17.58
N ALA A 324 -0.36 -7.50 18.85
CA ALA A 324 -1.31 -7.67 19.94
C ALA A 324 -2.27 -6.47 20.00
N GLU A 325 -3.54 -6.73 20.32
CA GLU A 325 -4.52 -5.68 20.60
C GLU A 325 -4.46 -5.20 22.06
N PRO A 326 -4.86 -3.96 22.36
CA PRO A 326 -5.43 -2.97 21.45
C PRO A 326 -4.35 -2.23 20.62
N HIS A 327 -4.72 -1.81 19.42
CA HIS A 327 -3.85 -1.02 18.56
C HIS A 327 -4.12 0.49 18.66
N LYS A 328 -3.13 1.31 18.26
CA LYS A 328 -3.31 2.74 18.03
C LYS A 328 -4.27 2.95 16.85
N PRO A 329 -5.38 3.70 17.03
CA PRO A 329 -6.30 3.97 15.92
C PRO A 329 -5.60 4.66 14.75
N PHE A 330 -5.94 4.23 13.53
CA PHE A 330 -5.42 4.88 12.32
C PHE A 330 -5.91 6.33 12.21
N PRO A 331 -5.13 7.24 11.59
CA PRO A 331 -5.67 8.49 11.08
C PRO A 331 -6.89 8.22 10.19
N ALA A 332 -7.88 9.13 10.23
CA ALA A 332 -9.06 8.98 9.39
C ALA A 332 -8.65 8.88 7.91
N ILE A 333 -9.23 7.91 7.21
CA ILE A 333 -9.00 7.77 5.77
C ILE A 333 -9.43 9.07 5.05
N PRO A 334 -8.60 9.66 4.17
CA PRO A 334 -8.95 10.88 3.48
C PRO A 334 -10.24 10.75 2.65
N PRO A 335 -11.00 11.82 2.46
CA PRO A 335 -12.18 11.80 1.59
C PRO A 335 -11.80 11.44 0.14
N LYS A 336 -12.76 10.96 -0.65
CA LYS A 336 -12.51 10.43 -2.01
C LYS A 336 -11.75 11.39 -2.93
N GLU A 337 -12.00 12.70 -2.81
CA GLU A 337 -11.31 13.72 -3.61
C GLU A 337 -9.80 13.77 -3.33
N ARG A 338 -9.40 13.44 -2.11
CA ARG A 338 -7.99 13.35 -1.70
C ARG A 338 -7.40 11.95 -1.86
N ARG A 339 -8.24 10.94 -2.08
CA ARG A 339 -7.81 9.59 -2.49
C ARG A 339 -7.76 9.47 -4.01
N ALA A 340 -8.51 10.33 -4.73
CA ALA A 340 -8.57 10.30 -6.19
C ALA A 340 -7.19 10.42 -6.80
N ASN A 341 -7.01 9.72 -7.91
CA ASN A 341 -5.77 9.78 -8.67
C ASN A 341 -5.55 11.18 -9.21
N MET A 342 -4.32 11.64 -9.11
CA MET A 342 -3.87 12.74 -9.94
C MET A 342 -4.07 12.36 -11.42
N PRO A 343 -4.44 13.31 -12.28
CA PRO A 343 -4.44 13.07 -13.71
C PRO A 343 -3.08 12.48 -14.13
N GLU A 344 -3.12 11.60 -15.10
CA GLU A 344 -1.88 11.03 -15.61
C GLU A 344 -0.96 12.13 -16.10
N ILE A 345 0.23 12.22 -15.51
CA ILE A 345 1.22 13.25 -15.85
C ILE A 345 1.80 12.94 -17.23
N ASN A 346 1.82 13.92 -18.10
CA ASN A 346 2.39 13.81 -19.43
C ASN A 346 3.54 14.79 -19.64
N VAL A 347 4.27 14.64 -20.75
CA VAL A 347 5.45 15.47 -21.05
C VAL A 347 5.10 16.97 -21.09
N GLN A 348 3.90 17.34 -21.57
CA GLN A 348 3.46 18.73 -21.61
C GLN A 348 3.25 19.29 -20.21
N ASP A 349 2.75 18.48 -19.27
CA ASP A 349 2.59 18.89 -17.87
C ASP A 349 3.94 19.18 -17.24
N VAL A 350 4.92 18.31 -17.42
CA VAL A 350 6.29 18.51 -16.92
C VAL A 350 6.90 19.79 -17.51
N HIS A 351 6.77 20.02 -18.82
CA HIS A 351 7.28 21.24 -19.45
C HIS A 351 6.57 22.49 -18.93
N ARG A 352 5.26 22.44 -18.70
CA ARG A 352 4.50 23.54 -18.13
C ARG A 352 4.98 23.85 -16.71
N TRP A 353 5.09 22.87 -15.84
CA TRP A 353 5.54 23.05 -14.46
C TRP A 353 6.97 23.57 -14.36
N ARG A 354 7.88 23.05 -15.17
CA ARG A 354 9.26 23.56 -15.27
C ARG A 354 9.31 25.00 -15.72
N HIS A 355 8.45 25.38 -16.66
CA HIS A 355 8.35 26.76 -17.10
C HIS A 355 7.79 27.67 -15.99
N GLU A 356 6.73 27.26 -15.34
CA GLU A 356 6.13 27.97 -14.20
C GLU A 356 7.13 28.14 -13.05
N TRP A 357 7.85 27.08 -12.71
CA TRP A 357 8.91 27.12 -11.71
C TRP A 357 10.03 28.11 -12.06
N ARG A 358 10.53 28.07 -13.30
CA ARG A 358 11.53 29.06 -13.74
C ARG A 358 11.05 30.50 -13.62
N LEU A 359 9.80 30.75 -13.96
CA LEU A 359 9.22 32.09 -13.81
C LEU A 359 9.14 32.48 -12.33
N ALA A 360 8.74 31.57 -11.47
CA ALA A 360 8.69 31.80 -10.00
C ALA A 360 10.08 32.08 -9.42
N MET A 361 11.11 31.41 -9.95
CA MET A 361 12.52 31.65 -9.56
C MET A 361 13.15 32.86 -10.26
N GLY A 362 12.38 33.68 -10.97
CA GLY A 362 12.87 34.88 -11.66
C GLY A 362 13.60 34.62 -12.99
N GLY A 363 13.42 33.47 -13.60
CA GLY A 363 13.97 33.13 -14.91
C GLY A 363 13.31 33.90 -16.04
N ALA A 364 14.08 34.19 -17.10
CA ALA A 364 13.55 34.85 -18.28
C ALA A 364 12.62 33.92 -19.08
N LYS A 365 11.49 34.45 -19.57
CA LYS A 365 10.47 33.69 -20.32
C LYS A 365 10.97 32.99 -21.58
N ASN A 366 12.04 33.51 -22.17
CA ASN A 366 12.62 33.03 -23.42
C ASN A 366 13.84 32.11 -23.24
N LEU A 367 14.23 31.82 -21.99
CA LEU A 367 15.30 30.84 -21.74
C LEU A 367 14.68 29.45 -21.71
N TRP A 368 14.90 28.74 -22.77
CA TRP A 368 14.44 27.36 -22.93
C TRP A 368 15.58 26.37 -22.62
N GLY A 369 15.34 25.49 -21.64
CA GLY A 369 16.24 24.36 -21.35
C GLY A 369 17.53 24.68 -20.61
N ASN A 370 17.83 25.93 -20.31
CA ASN A 370 19.06 26.33 -19.62
C ASN A 370 18.72 27.31 -18.50
N GLU A 371 18.95 26.91 -17.27
CA GLU A 371 18.65 27.68 -16.06
C GLU A 371 19.76 28.69 -15.68
N ARG A 372 20.69 28.92 -16.58
CA ARG A 372 21.69 29.94 -16.37
C ARG A 372 21.02 31.31 -16.27
N LYS A 373 21.18 31.97 -15.16
CA LYS A 373 20.82 33.39 -15.03
C LYS A 373 21.50 34.18 -16.11
N PRO A 374 20.83 35.16 -16.76
CA PRO A 374 21.52 36.12 -17.63
C PRO A 374 22.68 36.70 -16.85
N LYS A 375 23.86 36.80 -17.47
CA LYS A 375 24.96 37.57 -16.88
C LYS A 375 24.42 38.97 -16.65
N GLN A 376 24.43 39.42 -15.41
CA GLN A 376 24.24 40.84 -15.12
C GLN A 376 25.39 41.57 -15.81
N GLU A 377 25.08 42.39 -16.83
CA GLU A 377 26.02 43.34 -17.40
C GLU A 377 26.32 44.47 -16.42
#